data_c142e0733683d33aa25c3fd6338d5532
#
_entry.id   c142e0733683d33aa25c3fd6338d5532
#
_cell.length_a   1.000
_cell.length_b   1.000
_cell.length_c   1.000
_cell.angle_alpha   90.00
_cell.angle_beta   90.00
_cell.angle_gamma   90.00
#
_symmetry.space_group_name_H-M   'P 1'
#
loop_
_entity.id
_entity.type
_entity.pdbx_description
1 polymer ?
#
loop_
_entity_poly.entity_id
_entity_poly.type
_entity_poly.pdbx_seq_one_letter_code
_entity_poly.pdbx_strand_id
1 'polypeptide(L)'
;GLNVIDIINEPTAATLAYAWSRGELGRADLKADERTILVYDLGGGTFDVTVVRYTPTSFRVLATDGDVMLGGLDWSKRLSDHLVEQFKRKFNVDPSADAESMLAFHQEAEDAKRDLSTKTQVPISVYYKGNTLSVSLSRTDFERMTADLLQRTKDTTELVLQQAGVTPEMLDELVLVGGSTYMPVVEQMLREVCRKEPSRALAPERAVAEGAAIHAAILQARNGINTGGIVDAIQKRLNSVKTTDVNSHSLGIKISDPKDRTRKINHIMIPKNSPVPNSVKQRFGTNSDGQARIHVEILEGDAVDPAACELIG
;
A
#
# COMPACT_ATOMS: atom_id res chain seq x y z
N GLY A 1 -22.37 -15.75 -7.98
CA GLY A 1 -21.18 -15.22 -7.33
C GLY A 1 -19.93 -15.64 -8.07
N LEU A 2 -18.80 -15.00 -7.77
CA LEU A 2 -17.49 -15.38 -8.31
C LEU A 2 -16.91 -16.54 -7.49
N ASN A 3 -16.19 -17.44 -8.15
CA ASN A 3 -15.39 -18.46 -7.46
C ASN A 3 -13.99 -17.91 -7.19
N VAL A 4 -13.73 -17.51 -5.94
CA VAL A 4 -12.42 -17.01 -5.52
C VAL A 4 -11.48 -18.20 -5.36
N ILE A 5 -10.38 -18.21 -6.10
CA ILE A 5 -9.41 -19.32 -6.10
C ILE A 5 -8.19 -19.03 -5.22
N ASP A 6 -7.85 -17.78 -5.00
CA ASP A 6 -6.76 -17.34 -4.13
C ASP A 6 -6.83 -15.83 -3.89
N ILE A 7 -6.01 -15.33 -2.97
CA ILE A 7 -5.73 -13.93 -2.71
C ILE A 7 -4.23 -13.67 -2.92
N ILE A 8 -3.87 -12.47 -3.34
CA ILE A 8 -2.49 -12.05 -3.54
C ILE A 8 -2.30 -10.62 -3.00
N ASN A 9 -1.16 -10.33 -2.40
CA ASN A 9 -0.82 -8.98 -1.98
C ASN A 9 -0.60 -8.08 -3.19
N GLU A 10 -1.12 -6.85 -3.13
CA GLU A 10 -1.07 -5.88 -4.23
C GLU A 10 0.34 -5.62 -4.76
N PRO A 11 1.38 -5.41 -3.92
CA PRO A 11 2.75 -5.19 -4.41
C PRO A 11 3.34 -6.43 -5.10
N THR A 12 2.98 -7.63 -4.65
CA THR A 12 3.39 -8.87 -5.31
C THR A 12 2.72 -8.99 -6.69
N ALA A 13 1.42 -8.66 -6.77
CA ALA A 13 0.71 -8.61 -8.04
C ALA A 13 1.34 -7.60 -9.01
N ALA A 14 1.59 -6.37 -8.56
CA ALA A 14 2.24 -5.34 -9.37
C ALA A 14 3.63 -5.77 -9.87
N THR A 15 4.41 -6.47 -9.02
CA THR A 15 5.72 -7.00 -9.41
C THR A 15 5.61 -8.09 -10.49
N LEU A 16 4.61 -8.98 -10.40
CA LEU A 16 4.33 -9.97 -11.44
C LEU A 16 3.96 -9.31 -12.77
N ALA A 17 3.09 -8.29 -12.74
CA ALA A 17 2.72 -7.51 -13.92
C ALA A 17 3.96 -6.81 -14.54
N TYR A 18 4.81 -6.23 -13.69
CA TYR A 18 6.05 -5.61 -14.13
C TYR A 18 6.99 -6.61 -14.83
N ALA A 19 7.28 -7.76 -14.22
CA ALA A 19 8.13 -8.79 -14.82
C ALA A 19 7.52 -9.37 -16.11
N TRP A 20 6.18 -9.46 -16.19
CA TRP A 20 5.48 -9.86 -17.40
C TRP A 20 5.64 -8.83 -18.53
N SER A 21 5.43 -7.54 -18.24
CA SER A 21 5.56 -6.46 -19.23
C SER A 21 6.96 -6.39 -19.85
N ARG A 22 7.97 -6.79 -19.09
CA ARG A 22 9.36 -6.91 -19.55
C ARG A 22 9.65 -8.21 -20.30
N GLY A 23 8.68 -9.11 -20.39
CA GLY A 23 8.87 -10.43 -21.03
C GLY A 23 9.76 -11.39 -20.23
N GLU A 24 10.06 -11.10 -18.97
CA GLU A 24 10.99 -11.85 -18.12
C GLU A 24 10.30 -12.96 -17.33
N LEU A 25 9.04 -12.79 -16.95
CA LEU A 25 8.32 -13.70 -16.07
C LEU A 25 8.36 -15.16 -16.55
N GLY A 26 8.80 -16.08 -15.67
CA GLY A 26 8.88 -17.51 -15.95
C GLY A 26 9.96 -17.92 -16.97
N ARG A 27 10.88 -17.02 -17.34
CA ARG A 27 11.99 -17.29 -18.27
C ARG A 27 13.21 -17.86 -17.54
N ALA A 28 13.15 -19.14 -17.17
CA ALA A 28 14.27 -19.82 -16.53
C ALA A 28 15.54 -19.92 -17.41
N ASP A 29 15.39 -19.69 -18.73
CA ASP A 29 16.50 -19.64 -19.69
C ASP A 29 17.28 -18.31 -19.61
N LEU A 30 16.70 -17.27 -19.05
CA LEU A 30 17.40 -16.02 -18.82
C LEU A 30 18.31 -16.15 -17.59
N LYS A 31 19.61 -16.00 -17.79
CA LYS A 31 20.56 -15.71 -16.71
C LYS A 31 20.31 -14.27 -16.28
N ALA A 32 19.23 -14.04 -15.55
CA ALA A 32 18.95 -12.73 -15.02
C ALA A 32 19.56 -12.63 -13.62
N ASP A 33 20.36 -11.59 -13.42
CA ASP A 33 20.75 -11.18 -12.09
C ASP A 33 19.51 -10.89 -11.24
N GLU A 34 19.62 -11.15 -9.95
CA GLU A 34 18.54 -10.82 -9.02
C GLU A 34 18.33 -9.30 -9.03
N ARG A 35 17.08 -8.84 -9.21
CA ARG A 35 16.73 -7.42 -9.23
C ARG A 35 15.98 -7.03 -7.96
N THR A 36 16.27 -5.83 -7.48
CA THR A 36 15.61 -5.22 -6.34
C THR A 36 14.75 -4.05 -6.82
N ILE A 37 13.45 -4.12 -6.58
CA ILE A 37 12.51 -3.07 -6.95
C ILE A 37 11.79 -2.52 -5.72
N LEU A 38 11.45 -1.23 -5.76
CA LEU A 38 10.54 -0.62 -4.82
C LEU A 38 9.19 -0.45 -5.52
N VAL A 39 8.14 -0.99 -4.93
CA VAL A 39 6.74 -0.77 -5.32
C VAL A 39 6.17 0.25 -4.37
N TYR A 40 5.74 1.38 -4.91
CA TYR A 40 5.10 2.46 -4.16
C TYR A 40 3.65 2.55 -4.61
N ASP A 41 2.74 2.16 -3.73
CA ASP A 41 1.30 2.13 -3.99
C ASP A 41 0.60 3.22 -3.19
N LEU A 42 0.14 4.27 -3.86
CA LEU A 42 -0.68 5.32 -3.29
C LEU A 42 -2.05 5.31 -3.96
N GLY A 43 -2.97 4.60 -3.31
CA GLY A 43 -4.35 4.46 -3.75
C GLY A 43 -5.23 5.65 -3.38
N GLY A 44 -6.53 5.42 -3.39
CA GLY A 44 -7.52 6.41 -2.94
C GLY A 44 -7.61 6.53 -1.42
N GLY A 45 -7.52 5.42 -0.69
CA GLY A 45 -7.71 5.37 0.76
C GLY A 45 -6.54 4.81 1.56
N THR A 46 -5.62 4.11 0.90
CA THR A 46 -4.47 3.46 1.54
C THR A 46 -3.17 3.81 0.85
N PHE A 47 -2.10 3.70 1.58
CA PHE A 47 -0.73 3.83 1.10
C PHE A 47 0.09 2.63 1.55
N ASP A 48 0.78 1.99 0.61
CA ASP A 48 1.69 0.89 0.87
C ASP A 48 3.00 1.08 0.10
N VAL A 49 4.10 0.69 0.73
CA VAL A 49 5.40 0.66 0.08
C VAL A 49 6.10 -0.65 0.39
N THR A 50 6.66 -1.28 -0.64
CA THR A 50 7.22 -2.63 -0.54
C THR A 50 8.51 -2.74 -1.33
N VAL A 51 9.55 -3.33 -0.73
CA VAL A 51 10.77 -3.72 -1.44
C VAL A 51 10.68 -5.19 -1.78
N VAL A 52 10.77 -5.48 -3.07
CA VAL A 52 10.72 -6.83 -3.63
C VAL A 52 12.03 -7.15 -4.33
N ARG A 53 12.54 -8.35 -4.10
CA ARG A 53 13.65 -8.90 -4.84
C ARG A 53 13.16 -10.02 -5.75
N TYR A 54 13.49 -9.95 -7.03
CA TYR A 54 12.99 -10.94 -7.96
C TYR A 54 14.03 -11.39 -8.98
N THR A 55 13.85 -12.63 -9.43
CA THR A 55 14.38 -13.19 -10.66
C THR A 55 13.20 -13.57 -11.56
N PRO A 56 13.41 -13.96 -12.83
CA PRO A 56 12.31 -14.39 -13.70
C PRO A 56 11.38 -15.46 -13.11
N THR A 57 11.87 -16.26 -12.16
CA THR A 57 11.12 -17.39 -11.58
C THR A 57 10.88 -17.30 -10.06
N SER A 58 11.45 -16.32 -9.38
CA SER A 58 11.33 -16.17 -7.92
C SER A 58 11.07 -14.73 -7.54
N PHE A 59 10.05 -14.51 -6.73
CA PHE A 59 9.62 -13.19 -6.24
C PHE A 59 9.57 -13.25 -4.72
N ARG A 60 10.33 -12.41 -4.05
CA ARG A 60 10.44 -12.37 -2.60
C ARG A 60 10.30 -10.95 -2.08
N VAL A 61 9.30 -10.71 -1.26
CA VAL A 61 9.17 -9.48 -0.49
C VAL A 61 10.28 -9.46 0.57
N LEU A 62 10.99 -8.33 0.70
CA LEU A 62 12.02 -8.11 1.72
C LEU A 62 11.47 -7.37 2.92
N ALA A 63 10.72 -6.31 2.67
CA ALA A 63 10.03 -5.53 3.68
C ALA A 63 8.83 -4.82 3.07
N THR A 64 7.81 -4.59 3.88
CA THR A 64 6.62 -3.82 3.55
C THR A 64 6.18 -2.99 4.74
N ASP A 65 5.65 -1.82 4.47
CA ASP A 65 5.01 -0.94 5.45
C ASP A 65 3.99 -0.06 4.74
N GLY A 66 3.07 0.56 5.48
CA GLY A 66 2.04 1.38 4.89
C GLY A 66 1.25 2.17 5.92
N ASP A 67 0.21 2.83 5.45
CA ASP A 67 -0.74 3.58 6.25
C ASP A 67 -2.14 3.36 5.67
N VAL A 68 -2.94 2.55 6.35
CA VAL A 68 -4.31 2.19 5.95
C VAL A 68 -5.30 3.36 6.06
N MET A 69 -4.87 4.48 6.62
CA MET A 69 -5.64 5.71 6.79
C MET A 69 -5.00 6.88 6.02
N LEU A 70 -4.27 6.60 4.94
CA LEU A 70 -3.62 7.61 4.09
C LEU A 70 -3.80 7.26 2.63
N GLY A 71 -4.47 8.12 1.88
CA GLY A 71 -4.67 7.95 0.44
C GLY A 71 -5.10 9.24 -0.23
N GLY A 72 -5.32 9.19 -1.54
CA GLY A 72 -5.70 10.35 -2.35
C GLY A 72 -6.94 11.11 -1.85
N LEU A 73 -7.83 10.44 -1.10
CA LEU A 73 -8.99 11.06 -0.45
C LEU A 73 -8.56 12.08 0.62
N ASP A 74 -7.43 11.87 1.30
CA ASP A 74 -6.94 12.82 2.31
C ASP A 74 -6.47 14.12 1.65
N TRP A 75 -5.81 14.02 0.48
CA TRP A 75 -5.46 15.20 -0.34
C TRP A 75 -6.72 15.95 -0.78
N SER A 76 -7.73 15.25 -1.28
CA SER A 76 -9.00 15.86 -1.69
C SER A 76 -9.75 16.46 -0.51
N LYS A 77 -9.74 15.79 0.64
CA LYS A 77 -10.33 16.31 1.88
C LYS A 77 -9.66 17.61 2.33
N ARG A 78 -8.33 17.67 2.30
CA ARG A 78 -7.58 18.87 2.68
C ARG A 78 -7.97 20.06 1.80
N LEU A 79 -8.13 19.84 0.49
CA LEU A 79 -8.59 20.87 -0.44
C LEU A 79 -10.06 21.25 -0.19
N SER A 80 -10.94 20.27 0.02
CA SER A 80 -12.34 20.52 0.34
C SER A 80 -12.49 21.34 1.62
N ASP A 81 -11.76 21.00 2.68
CA ASP A 81 -11.75 21.76 3.94
C ASP A 81 -11.30 23.21 3.71
N HIS A 82 -10.29 23.40 2.86
CA HIS A 82 -9.82 24.75 2.48
C HIS A 82 -10.90 25.57 1.74
N LEU A 83 -11.64 24.93 0.81
CA LEU A 83 -12.74 25.60 0.10
C LEU A 83 -13.88 25.98 1.06
N VAL A 84 -14.21 25.10 2.01
CA VAL A 84 -15.21 25.38 3.05
C VAL A 84 -14.80 26.58 3.90
N GLU A 85 -13.54 26.64 4.33
CA GLU A 85 -12.98 27.75 5.08
C GLU A 85 -13.06 29.08 4.32
N GLN A 86 -12.69 29.08 3.04
CA GLN A 86 -12.81 30.26 2.17
C GLN A 86 -14.26 30.70 1.99
N PHE A 87 -15.16 29.73 1.81
CA PHE A 87 -16.59 30.01 1.67
C PHE A 87 -17.15 30.69 2.93
N LYS A 88 -16.85 30.13 4.12
CA LYS A 88 -17.23 30.70 5.41
C LYS A 88 -16.73 32.14 5.58
N ARG A 89 -15.46 32.37 5.26
CA ARG A 89 -14.85 33.70 5.37
C ARG A 89 -15.50 34.73 4.46
N LYS A 90 -15.86 34.32 3.24
CA LYS A 90 -16.40 35.25 2.23
C LYS A 90 -17.89 35.56 2.42
N PHE A 91 -18.69 34.56 2.80
CA PHE A 91 -20.15 34.68 2.82
C PHE A 91 -20.76 34.61 4.22
N ASN A 92 -19.96 34.35 5.24
CA ASN A 92 -20.41 34.15 6.62
C ASN A 92 -21.49 33.05 6.75
N VAL A 93 -21.41 32.02 5.89
CA VAL A 93 -22.32 30.86 5.86
C VAL A 93 -21.47 29.60 5.88
N ASP A 94 -21.91 28.60 6.67
CA ASP A 94 -21.19 27.34 6.85
C ASP A 94 -21.85 26.21 6.04
N PRO A 95 -21.20 25.67 5.01
CA PRO A 95 -21.72 24.51 4.26
C PRO A 95 -21.50 23.18 4.96
N SER A 96 -20.67 23.10 5.99
CA SER A 96 -20.20 21.81 6.57
C SER A 96 -21.30 20.98 7.25
N ALA A 97 -22.44 21.60 7.60
CA ALA A 97 -23.59 20.90 8.19
C ALA A 97 -24.54 20.27 7.15
N ASP A 98 -24.35 20.55 5.86
CA ASP A 98 -25.16 20.05 4.77
C ASP A 98 -24.40 18.97 3.97
N ALA A 99 -24.80 17.72 4.12
CA ALA A 99 -24.12 16.57 3.53
C ALA A 99 -24.11 16.61 1.99
N GLU A 100 -25.19 17.08 1.34
CA GLU A 100 -25.27 17.19 -0.11
C GLU A 100 -24.27 18.23 -0.64
N SER A 101 -24.21 19.39 0.01
CA SER A 101 -23.24 20.43 -0.35
C SER A 101 -21.81 19.97 -0.11
N MET A 102 -21.54 19.28 1.01
CA MET A 102 -20.21 18.73 1.27
C MET A 102 -19.78 17.71 0.22
N LEU A 103 -20.71 16.89 -0.29
CA LEU A 103 -20.40 15.98 -1.39
C LEU A 103 -19.97 16.75 -2.65
N ALA A 104 -20.65 17.84 -2.99
CA ALA A 104 -20.28 18.71 -4.11
C ALA A 104 -18.90 19.35 -3.91
N PHE A 105 -18.59 19.84 -2.70
CA PHE A 105 -17.28 20.39 -2.38
C PHE A 105 -16.16 19.35 -2.48
N HIS A 106 -16.43 18.10 -2.05
CA HIS A 106 -15.49 16.99 -2.19
C HIS A 106 -15.27 16.62 -3.65
N GLN A 107 -16.32 16.60 -4.48
CA GLN A 107 -16.22 16.29 -5.90
C GLN A 107 -15.37 17.33 -6.64
N GLU A 108 -15.63 18.62 -6.41
CA GLU A 108 -14.83 19.72 -6.99
C GLU A 108 -13.37 19.67 -6.54
N ALA A 109 -13.11 19.30 -5.28
CA ALA A 109 -11.77 19.13 -4.77
C ALA A 109 -11.03 17.94 -5.43
N GLU A 110 -11.74 16.81 -5.64
CA GLU A 110 -11.19 15.63 -6.31
C GLU A 110 -10.84 15.95 -7.77
N ASP A 111 -11.74 16.62 -8.49
CA ASP A 111 -11.55 17.01 -9.88
C ASP A 111 -10.39 18.01 -10.01
N ALA A 112 -10.32 19.00 -9.11
CA ALA A 112 -9.22 19.96 -9.06
C ALA A 112 -7.85 19.28 -8.78
N LYS A 113 -7.81 18.32 -7.84
CA LYS A 113 -6.60 17.52 -7.56
C LYS A 113 -6.13 16.77 -8.81
N ARG A 114 -7.03 16.11 -9.52
CA ARG A 114 -6.71 15.40 -10.77
C ARG A 114 -6.19 16.36 -11.85
N ASP A 115 -6.86 17.48 -12.04
CA ASP A 115 -6.47 18.51 -12.99
C ASP A 115 -5.09 19.10 -12.68
N LEU A 116 -4.76 19.31 -11.40
CA LEU A 116 -3.45 19.79 -10.96
C LEU A 116 -2.31 18.80 -11.22
N SER A 117 -2.60 17.52 -11.51
CA SER A 117 -1.56 16.58 -11.96
C SER A 117 -0.99 16.96 -13.34
N THR A 118 -1.77 17.63 -14.18
CA THR A 118 -1.36 18.03 -15.53
C THR A 118 -1.26 19.56 -15.72
N LYS A 119 -2.08 20.33 -14.99
CA LYS A 119 -2.16 21.79 -15.05
C LYS A 119 -1.41 22.41 -13.87
N THR A 120 -0.84 23.58 -14.05
CA THR A 120 -0.19 24.34 -12.96
C THR A 120 -1.17 25.20 -12.16
N GLN A 121 -2.37 25.42 -12.70
CA GLN A 121 -3.41 26.23 -12.08
C GLN A 121 -4.79 25.77 -12.58
N VAL A 122 -5.76 25.73 -11.69
CA VAL A 122 -7.15 25.32 -11.99
C VAL A 122 -8.16 26.29 -11.37
N PRO A 123 -9.27 26.62 -12.10
CA PRO A 123 -10.41 27.30 -11.51
C PRO A 123 -11.27 26.28 -10.76
N ILE A 124 -11.78 26.65 -9.61
CA ILE A 124 -12.70 25.85 -8.80
C ILE A 124 -13.91 26.72 -8.48
N SER A 125 -15.12 26.20 -8.64
CA SER A 125 -16.35 26.89 -8.30
C SER A 125 -17.28 25.99 -7.49
N VAL A 126 -17.61 26.43 -6.27
CA VAL A 126 -18.54 25.75 -5.38
C VAL A 126 -19.73 26.64 -5.03
N TYR A 127 -20.90 26.04 -4.94
CA TYR A 127 -22.17 26.75 -4.69
C TYR A 127 -22.82 26.26 -3.39
N TYR A 128 -23.35 27.20 -2.62
CA TYR A 128 -24.17 26.91 -1.46
C TYR A 128 -25.12 28.07 -1.13
N LYS A 129 -26.41 27.79 -0.89
CA LYS A 129 -27.44 28.75 -0.46
C LYS A 129 -27.40 30.09 -1.19
N GLY A 130 -27.43 30.06 -2.52
CA GLY A 130 -27.47 31.26 -3.35
C GLY A 130 -26.11 31.94 -3.56
N ASN A 131 -25.04 31.46 -2.95
CA ASN A 131 -23.70 32.02 -3.07
C ASN A 131 -22.79 31.10 -3.88
N THR A 132 -21.96 31.68 -4.74
CA THR A 132 -20.93 30.97 -5.50
C THR A 132 -19.54 31.46 -5.09
N LEU A 133 -18.71 30.56 -4.60
CA LEU A 133 -17.29 30.81 -4.41
C LEU A 133 -16.54 30.34 -5.67
N SER A 134 -15.90 31.27 -6.37
CA SER A 134 -14.96 30.95 -7.45
C SER A 134 -13.56 31.38 -7.02
N VAL A 135 -12.63 30.42 -7.08
CA VAL A 135 -11.22 30.60 -6.72
C VAL A 135 -10.33 30.00 -7.80
N SER A 136 -9.10 30.45 -7.87
CA SER A 136 -8.08 29.82 -8.72
C SER A 136 -6.99 29.26 -7.81
N LEU A 137 -6.75 27.96 -7.92
CA LEU A 137 -5.77 27.24 -7.11
C LEU A 137 -4.54 26.88 -7.95
N SER A 138 -3.35 27.25 -7.46
CA SER A 138 -2.10 26.79 -8.07
C SER A 138 -1.68 25.42 -7.54
N ARG A 139 -0.95 24.64 -8.36
CA ARG A 139 -0.33 23.37 -7.92
C ARG A 139 0.57 23.59 -6.70
N THR A 140 1.38 24.62 -6.69
CA THR A 140 2.28 24.95 -5.57
C THR A 140 1.52 25.21 -4.26
N ASP A 141 0.36 25.87 -4.32
CA ASP A 141 -0.46 26.08 -3.12
C ASP A 141 -1.08 24.78 -2.63
N PHE A 142 -1.53 23.93 -3.56
CA PHE A 142 -2.03 22.59 -3.24
C PHE A 142 -0.95 21.71 -2.60
N GLU A 143 0.24 21.65 -3.18
CA GLU A 143 1.39 20.91 -2.65
C GLU A 143 1.79 21.39 -1.27
N ARG A 144 1.79 22.73 -1.04
CA ARG A 144 2.08 23.30 0.27
C ARG A 144 1.05 22.92 1.33
N MET A 145 -0.24 22.91 1.01
CA MET A 145 -1.29 22.56 1.98
C MET A 145 -1.35 21.06 2.29
N THR A 146 -0.72 20.22 1.50
CA THR A 146 -0.69 18.76 1.64
C THR A 146 0.71 18.19 1.92
N ALA A 147 1.68 19.06 2.22
CA ALA A 147 3.08 18.67 2.40
C ALA A 147 3.29 17.68 3.56
N ASP A 148 2.49 17.76 4.62
CA ASP A 148 2.51 16.82 5.74
C ASP A 148 2.07 15.42 5.33
N LEU A 149 1.08 15.29 4.43
CA LEU A 149 0.64 14.00 3.90
C LEU A 149 1.76 13.36 3.06
N LEU A 150 2.39 14.13 2.20
CA LEU A 150 3.54 13.66 1.41
C LEU A 150 4.71 13.26 2.32
N GLN A 151 4.99 14.02 3.38
CA GLN A 151 6.07 13.69 4.31
C GLN A 151 5.86 12.34 4.98
N ARG A 152 4.62 11.99 5.38
CA ARG A 152 4.29 10.66 5.93
C ARG A 152 4.65 9.55 4.96
N THR A 153 4.33 9.69 3.67
CA THR A 153 4.70 8.68 2.67
C THR A 153 6.20 8.57 2.46
N LYS A 154 6.91 9.72 2.53
CA LYS A 154 8.37 9.76 2.45
C LYS A 154 9.01 9.00 3.62
N ASP A 155 8.60 9.33 4.84
CA ASP A 155 9.17 8.71 6.06
C ASP A 155 8.98 7.19 6.06
N THR A 156 7.79 6.72 5.64
CA THR A 156 7.51 5.28 5.50
C THR A 156 8.38 4.65 4.41
N THR A 157 8.58 5.33 3.27
CA THR A 157 9.43 4.83 2.19
C THR A 157 10.89 4.66 2.66
N GLU A 158 11.44 5.64 3.36
CA GLU A 158 12.78 5.58 3.92
C GLU A 158 12.92 4.46 4.97
N LEU A 159 11.89 4.28 5.82
CA LEU A 159 11.83 3.22 6.80
C LEU A 159 11.85 1.82 6.16
N VAL A 160 11.06 1.60 5.10
CA VAL A 160 11.00 0.31 4.40
C VAL A 160 12.32 -0.01 3.71
N LEU A 161 12.97 0.96 3.09
CA LEU A 161 14.32 0.78 2.54
C LEU A 161 15.31 0.34 3.63
N GLN A 162 15.27 0.98 4.80
CA GLN A 162 16.08 0.62 5.95
C GLN A 162 15.78 -0.80 6.45
N GLN A 163 14.50 -1.16 6.61
CA GLN A 163 14.07 -2.50 7.05
C GLN A 163 14.48 -3.59 6.07
N ALA A 164 14.44 -3.31 4.77
CA ALA A 164 14.90 -4.21 3.72
C ALA A 164 16.43 -4.34 3.65
N GLY A 165 17.20 -3.46 4.31
CA GLY A 165 18.64 -3.36 4.17
C GLY A 165 19.09 -2.93 2.77
N VAL A 166 18.28 -2.10 2.11
CA VAL A 166 18.46 -1.67 0.71
C VAL A 166 18.77 -0.18 0.69
N THR A 167 19.87 0.22 0.04
CA THR A 167 20.15 1.62 -0.24
C THR A 167 19.57 2.03 -1.59
N PRO A 168 19.39 3.34 -1.86
CA PRO A 168 18.89 3.80 -3.17
C PRO A 168 19.70 3.28 -4.36
N GLU A 169 21.00 3.11 -4.20
CA GLU A 169 21.90 2.60 -5.25
C GLU A 169 21.68 1.11 -5.57
N MET A 170 21.15 0.34 -4.60
CA MET A 170 20.83 -1.08 -4.74
C MET A 170 19.48 -1.31 -5.40
N LEU A 171 18.66 -0.26 -5.55
CA LEU A 171 17.40 -0.35 -6.30
C LEU A 171 17.71 -0.42 -7.80
N ASP A 172 17.10 -1.36 -8.48
CA ASP A 172 17.14 -1.44 -9.94
C ASP A 172 16.00 -0.64 -10.56
N GLU A 173 14.81 -0.69 -9.96
CA GLU A 173 13.60 -0.08 -10.49
C GLU A 173 12.71 0.51 -9.39
N LEU A 174 11.90 1.50 -9.79
CA LEU A 174 10.83 2.10 -9.00
C LEU A 174 9.52 1.92 -9.76
N VAL A 175 8.58 1.18 -9.19
CA VAL A 175 7.27 0.89 -9.77
C VAL A 175 6.19 1.66 -9.01
N LEU A 176 5.42 2.46 -9.74
CA LEU A 176 4.29 3.22 -9.19
C LEU A 176 2.99 2.47 -9.39
N VAL A 177 2.17 2.46 -8.34
CA VAL A 177 0.85 1.84 -8.29
C VAL A 177 -0.12 2.81 -7.64
N GLY A 178 -1.39 2.75 -8.04
CA GLY A 178 -2.44 3.63 -7.54
C GLY A 178 -2.52 4.98 -8.24
N GLY A 179 -3.74 5.46 -8.44
CA GLY A 179 -4.00 6.68 -9.21
C GLY A 179 -3.46 7.97 -8.58
N SER A 180 -3.21 7.98 -7.26
CA SER A 180 -2.67 9.15 -6.57
C SER A 180 -1.17 9.36 -6.85
N THR A 181 -0.47 8.37 -7.41
CA THR A 181 0.93 8.50 -7.85
C THR A 181 1.11 9.41 -9.07
N TYR A 182 0.02 9.77 -9.75
CA TYR A 182 0.06 10.78 -10.82
C TYR A 182 0.32 12.21 -10.35
N MET A 183 0.24 12.47 -9.04
CA MET A 183 0.61 13.79 -8.49
C MET A 183 2.11 14.04 -8.70
N PRO A 184 2.52 15.14 -9.38
CA PRO A 184 3.93 15.37 -9.72
C PRO A 184 4.87 15.42 -8.52
N VAL A 185 4.37 15.93 -7.39
CA VAL A 185 5.15 16.02 -6.14
C VAL A 185 5.52 14.64 -5.58
N VAL A 186 4.70 13.61 -5.83
CA VAL A 186 5.00 12.22 -5.44
C VAL A 186 6.19 11.69 -6.25
N GLU A 187 6.16 11.85 -7.57
CA GLU A 187 7.29 11.43 -8.41
C GLU A 187 8.58 12.19 -8.04
N GLN A 188 8.48 13.50 -7.79
CA GLN A 188 9.63 14.30 -7.38
C GLN A 188 10.22 13.79 -6.07
N MET A 189 9.41 13.57 -5.05
CA MET A 189 9.85 13.05 -3.76
C MET A 189 10.54 11.70 -3.92
N LEU A 190 9.96 10.81 -4.72
CA LEU A 190 10.52 9.47 -4.96
C LEU A 190 11.85 9.51 -5.72
N ARG A 191 12.03 10.43 -6.69
CA ARG A 191 13.34 10.64 -7.35
C ARG A 191 14.41 11.06 -6.34
N GLU A 192 14.04 11.90 -5.38
CA GLU A 192 14.96 12.39 -4.34
C GLU A 192 15.34 11.24 -3.37
N VAL A 193 14.36 10.45 -2.92
CA VAL A 193 14.56 9.35 -1.95
C VAL A 193 15.25 8.15 -2.61
N CYS A 194 14.73 7.69 -3.75
CA CYS A 194 15.17 6.46 -4.40
C CYS A 194 16.29 6.66 -5.40
N ARG A 195 16.59 7.90 -5.79
CA ARG A 195 17.58 8.26 -6.84
C ARG A 195 17.35 7.51 -8.15
N LYS A 196 16.07 7.21 -8.45
CA LYS A 196 15.62 6.47 -9.62
C LYS A 196 14.45 7.17 -10.29
N GLU A 197 14.39 7.06 -11.61
CA GLU A 197 13.20 7.45 -12.36
C GLU A 197 12.13 6.35 -12.22
N PRO A 198 10.86 6.73 -11.98
CA PRO A 198 9.78 5.76 -11.97
C PRO A 198 9.64 5.05 -13.31
N SER A 199 9.43 3.74 -13.26
CA SER A 199 9.16 2.93 -14.45
C SER A 199 7.83 3.33 -15.10
N ARG A 200 7.81 3.41 -16.43
CA ARG A 200 6.61 3.65 -17.25
C ARG A 200 6.07 2.37 -17.88
N ALA A 201 6.54 1.20 -17.41
CA ALA A 201 6.17 -0.10 -18.00
C ALA A 201 4.72 -0.51 -17.69
N LEU A 202 4.13 0.04 -16.64
CA LEU A 202 2.76 -0.24 -16.20
C LEU A 202 1.96 1.05 -16.09
N ALA A 203 0.64 0.94 -16.26
CA ALA A 203 -0.31 1.97 -15.86
C ALA A 203 -0.62 1.76 -14.37
N PRO A 204 -0.33 2.74 -13.50
CA PRO A 204 -0.44 2.58 -12.05
C PRO A 204 -1.80 2.08 -11.56
N GLU A 205 -2.89 2.52 -12.20
CA GLU A 205 -4.26 2.15 -11.85
C GLU A 205 -4.65 0.71 -12.27
N ARG A 206 -3.84 0.03 -13.10
CA ARG A 206 -4.13 -1.33 -13.59
C ARG A 206 -3.12 -2.38 -13.13
N ALA A 207 -2.00 -1.97 -12.61
CA ALA A 207 -0.88 -2.85 -12.28
C ALA A 207 -1.30 -4.03 -11.38
N VAL A 208 -2.10 -3.77 -10.35
CA VAL A 208 -2.61 -4.80 -9.42
C VAL A 208 -3.55 -5.77 -10.12
N ALA A 209 -4.52 -5.27 -10.90
CA ALA A 209 -5.48 -6.11 -11.60
C ALA A 209 -4.80 -6.99 -12.66
N GLU A 210 -3.85 -6.45 -13.42
CA GLU A 210 -3.04 -7.21 -14.38
C GLU A 210 -2.21 -8.29 -13.67
N GLY A 211 -1.60 -7.97 -12.55
CA GLY A 211 -0.83 -8.91 -11.73
C GLY A 211 -1.68 -10.01 -11.13
N ALA A 212 -2.88 -9.68 -10.63
CA ALA A 212 -3.83 -10.66 -10.11
C ALA A 212 -4.28 -11.64 -11.20
N ALA A 213 -4.51 -11.16 -12.42
CA ALA A 213 -4.82 -12.03 -13.56
C ALA A 213 -3.66 -12.97 -13.92
N ILE A 214 -2.42 -12.47 -13.86
CA ILE A 214 -1.21 -13.27 -14.07
C ILE A 214 -1.07 -14.32 -12.96
N HIS A 215 -1.31 -13.96 -11.70
CA HIS A 215 -1.29 -14.90 -10.57
C HIS A 215 -2.32 -16.02 -10.75
N ALA A 216 -3.55 -15.68 -11.15
CA ALA A 216 -4.57 -16.68 -11.47
C ALA A 216 -4.10 -17.65 -12.59
N ALA A 217 -3.44 -17.15 -13.62
CA ALA A 217 -2.88 -17.98 -14.68
C ALA A 217 -1.74 -18.90 -14.16
N ILE A 218 -0.90 -18.41 -13.23
CA ILE A 218 0.13 -19.24 -12.56
C ILE A 218 -0.51 -20.39 -11.79
N LEU A 219 -1.57 -20.12 -11.01
CA LEU A 219 -2.28 -21.15 -10.23
C LEU A 219 -2.94 -22.19 -11.13
N GLN A 220 -3.59 -21.74 -12.20
CA GLN A 220 -4.21 -22.64 -13.18
C GLN A 220 -3.17 -23.54 -13.86
N ALA A 221 -2.02 -22.98 -14.23
CA ALA A 221 -0.92 -23.71 -14.81
C ALA A 221 -0.40 -24.80 -13.86
N ARG A 222 -0.22 -24.47 -12.57
CA ARG A 222 0.21 -25.43 -11.53
C ARG A 222 -0.79 -26.57 -11.30
N ASN A 223 -2.08 -26.28 -11.39
CA ASN A 223 -3.15 -27.25 -11.17
C ASN A 223 -3.46 -28.08 -12.43
N GLY A 224 -2.71 -27.91 -13.50
CA GLY A 224 -2.93 -28.62 -14.77
C GLY A 224 -4.25 -28.27 -15.47
N ILE A 225 -4.88 -27.16 -15.11
CA ILE A 225 -6.13 -26.71 -15.71
C ILE A 225 -5.80 -26.11 -17.08
N ASN A 226 -6.19 -26.82 -18.12
CA ASN A 226 -6.03 -26.31 -19.50
C ASN A 226 -7.17 -25.34 -19.80
N THR A 227 -6.86 -24.04 -19.84
CA THR A 227 -7.82 -22.96 -20.08
C THR A 227 -8.08 -22.69 -21.57
N GLY A 228 -7.70 -23.62 -22.46
CA GLY A 228 -8.07 -23.58 -23.88
C GLY A 228 -7.45 -22.44 -24.71
N GLY A 229 -6.66 -21.58 -24.09
CA GLY A 229 -6.07 -20.40 -24.76
C GLY A 229 -4.60 -20.11 -24.41
N ILE A 230 -4.06 -20.78 -23.39
CA ILE A 230 -2.64 -20.61 -23.01
C ILE A 230 -1.83 -21.67 -23.76
N VAL A 231 -0.89 -21.21 -24.58
CA VAL A 231 0.05 -22.10 -25.28
C VAL A 231 0.87 -22.88 -24.25
N ASP A 232 1.10 -24.18 -24.47
CA ASP A 232 1.86 -25.08 -23.57
C ASP A 232 3.21 -24.49 -23.11
N ALA A 233 3.88 -23.71 -23.96
CA ALA A 233 5.12 -23.04 -23.63
C ALA A 233 4.95 -21.97 -22.53
N ILE A 234 3.85 -21.21 -22.55
CA ILE A 234 3.53 -20.20 -21.54
C ILE A 234 3.15 -20.91 -20.23
N GLN A 235 2.36 -21.98 -20.30
CA GLN A 235 1.99 -22.77 -19.14
C GLN A 235 3.22 -23.34 -18.40
N LYS A 236 4.19 -23.89 -19.15
CA LYS A 236 5.46 -24.37 -18.58
C LYS A 236 6.26 -23.25 -17.93
N ARG A 237 6.28 -22.06 -18.53
CA ARG A 237 6.94 -20.88 -17.96
C ARG A 237 6.29 -20.47 -16.62
N LEU A 238 4.96 -20.34 -16.59
CA LEU A 238 4.23 -19.92 -15.39
C LEU A 238 4.36 -20.91 -14.24
N ASN A 239 4.44 -22.21 -14.53
CA ASN A 239 4.66 -23.26 -13.52
C ASN A 239 5.96 -23.09 -12.73
N SER A 240 6.98 -22.45 -13.29
CA SER A 240 8.28 -22.25 -12.63
C SER A 240 8.29 -21.06 -11.65
N VAL A 241 7.27 -20.21 -11.71
CA VAL A 241 7.22 -18.97 -10.90
C VAL A 241 6.89 -19.28 -9.44
N LYS A 242 7.65 -18.73 -8.50
CA LYS A 242 7.42 -18.84 -7.06
C LYS A 242 7.31 -17.44 -6.46
N THR A 243 6.36 -17.23 -5.58
CA THR A 243 6.18 -16.02 -4.80
C THR A 243 6.36 -16.33 -3.32
N THR A 244 6.98 -15.43 -2.59
CA THR A 244 7.13 -15.50 -1.13
C THR A 244 6.85 -14.10 -0.58
N ASP A 245 5.74 -13.99 0.12
CA ASP A 245 5.34 -12.76 0.80
C ASP A 245 5.82 -12.71 2.25
N VAL A 246 5.61 -11.60 2.89
CA VAL A 246 5.86 -11.40 4.33
C VAL A 246 4.59 -10.85 4.99
N ASN A 247 4.46 -11.07 6.31
CA ASN A 247 3.42 -10.40 7.09
C ASN A 247 3.74 -8.91 7.25
N SER A 248 2.74 -8.05 7.11
CA SER A 248 2.86 -6.59 7.22
C SER A 248 2.95 -6.10 8.67
N HIS A 249 2.45 -6.87 9.63
CA HIS A 249 2.48 -6.56 11.06
C HIS A 249 2.93 -7.77 11.87
N SER A 250 3.54 -7.51 13.03
CA SER A 250 3.86 -8.58 13.96
C SER A 250 2.60 -9.23 14.50
N LEU A 251 2.64 -10.55 14.66
CA LEU A 251 1.60 -11.33 15.32
C LEU A 251 2.10 -11.77 16.71
N GLY A 252 1.33 -11.47 17.72
CA GLY A 252 1.68 -11.78 19.09
C GLY A 252 0.51 -12.32 19.90
N ILE A 253 0.76 -12.61 21.14
CA ILE A 253 -0.23 -13.01 22.14
C ILE A 253 -0.12 -12.14 23.38
N LYS A 254 -1.28 -11.84 23.99
CA LYS A 254 -1.34 -11.08 25.22
C LYS A 254 -0.98 -11.97 26.41
N ILE A 255 0.14 -11.67 27.06
CA ILE A 255 0.61 -12.41 28.23
C ILE A 255 0.85 -11.46 29.43
N SER A 256 1.03 -12.04 30.63
CA SER A 256 1.57 -11.28 31.76
C SER A 256 3.06 -11.01 31.53
N ASP A 257 3.51 -9.79 31.79
CA ASP A 257 4.93 -9.45 31.70
C ASP A 257 5.74 -10.33 32.67
N PRO A 258 6.76 -11.05 32.20
CA PRO A 258 7.61 -11.85 33.08
C PRO A 258 8.33 -11.04 34.17
N LYS A 259 8.54 -9.73 33.95
CA LYS A 259 9.22 -8.83 34.88
C LYS A 259 8.25 -8.17 35.88
N ASP A 260 7.00 -7.94 35.45
CA ASP A 260 5.95 -7.33 36.27
C ASP A 260 4.60 -8.01 35.93
N ARG A 261 4.21 -8.99 36.76
CA ARG A 261 2.99 -9.78 36.53
C ARG A 261 1.68 -8.99 36.62
N THR A 262 1.72 -7.76 37.14
CA THR A 262 0.55 -6.87 37.15
C THR A 262 0.27 -6.24 35.79
N ARG A 263 1.27 -6.24 34.89
CA ARG A 263 1.19 -5.68 33.55
C ARG A 263 0.94 -6.77 32.51
N LYS A 264 0.21 -6.42 31.46
CA LYS A 264 0.07 -7.23 30.24
C LYS A 264 0.94 -6.67 29.12
N ILE A 265 1.50 -7.55 28.33
CA ILE A 265 2.30 -7.19 27.16
C ILE A 265 1.87 -7.99 25.93
N ASN A 266 2.07 -7.42 24.76
CA ASN A 266 2.08 -8.15 23.49
C ASN A 266 3.41 -8.89 23.37
N HIS A 267 3.36 -10.21 23.49
CA HIS A 267 4.52 -11.08 23.23
C HIS A 267 4.52 -11.48 21.76
N ILE A 268 5.42 -10.85 21.00
CA ILE A 268 5.51 -11.08 19.56
C ILE A 268 6.00 -12.52 19.30
N MET A 269 5.20 -13.29 18.57
CA MET A 269 5.49 -14.66 18.16
C MET A 269 6.06 -14.71 16.75
N ILE A 270 5.48 -13.93 15.82
CA ILE A 270 5.92 -13.81 14.44
C ILE A 270 6.18 -12.32 14.19
N PRO A 271 7.46 -11.91 14.09
CA PRO A 271 7.80 -10.51 13.81
C PRO A 271 7.29 -10.06 12.44
N LYS A 272 7.03 -8.75 12.30
CA LYS A 272 6.82 -8.09 11.01
C LYS A 272 7.90 -8.46 10.00
N ASN A 273 7.55 -8.50 8.73
CA ASN A 273 8.43 -8.88 7.63
C ASN A 273 8.96 -10.34 7.70
N SER A 274 8.29 -11.22 8.46
CA SER A 274 8.57 -12.65 8.43
C SER A 274 7.96 -13.30 7.19
N PRO A 275 8.68 -14.20 6.48
CA PRO A 275 8.13 -14.90 5.33
C PRO A 275 6.86 -15.67 5.67
N VAL A 276 5.87 -15.68 4.76
CA VAL A 276 4.64 -16.49 4.88
C VAL A 276 4.62 -17.56 3.79
N PRO A 277 4.11 -18.79 4.08
CA PRO A 277 3.53 -19.23 5.36
C PRO A 277 4.57 -19.42 6.47
N ASN A 278 4.21 -19.09 7.71
CA ASN A 278 5.07 -19.24 8.87
C ASN A 278 4.35 -20.02 9.99
N SER A 279 5.12 -20.70 10.85
CA SER A 279 4.59 -21.40 12.02
C SER A 279 5.61 -21.35 13.14
N VAL A 280 5.22 -20.78 14.28
CA VAL A 280 6.05 -20.69 15.48
C VAL A 280 5.35 -21.40 16.63
N LYS A 281 6.13 -22.16 17.43
CA LYS A 281 5.64 -22.86 18.61
C LYS A 281 6.43 -22.40 19.83
N GLN A 282 5.73 -21.95 20.88
CA GLN A 282 6.35 -21.58 22.13
C GLN A 282 5.54 -22.16 23.32
N ARG A 283 6.24 -22.52 24.39
CA ARG A 283 5.61 -23.00 25.61
C ARG A 283 5.41 -21.84 26.58
N PHE A 284 4.24 -21.78 27.19
CA PHE A 284 3.90 -20.81 28.23
C PHE A 284 3.46 -21.55 29.49
N GLY A 285 3.76 -20.99 30.64
CA GLY A 285 3.27 -21.48 31.91
C GLY A 285 1.88 -20.92 32.23
N THR A 286 1.15 -21.62 33.11
CA THR A 286 -0.11 -21.14 33.69
C THR A 286 0.17 -20.16 34.82
N ASN A 287 -0.80 -19.29 35.14
CA ASN A 287 -0.68 -18.31 36.24
C ASN A 287 -0.84 -18.96 37.61
N SER A 288 -1.47 -20.13 37.71
CA SER A 288 -1.70 -20.87 38.94
C SER A 288 -1.69 -22.37 38.70
N ASP A 289 -1.35 -23.12 39.74
CA ASP A 289 -1.41 -24.58 39.70
C ASP A 289 -2.87 -25.06 39.53
N GLY A 290 -3.06 -26.09 38.68
CA GLY A 290 -4.39 -26.65 38.44
C GLY A 290 -5.30 -25.80 37.56
N GLN A 291 -4.80 -24.79 36.86
CA GLN A 291 -5.58 -23.97 35.95
C GLN A 291 -6.17 -24.82 34.79
N ALA A 292 -7.49 -24.94 34.79
CA ALA A 292 -8.22 -25.79 33.84
C ALA A 292 -8.52 -25.12 32.49
N ARG A 293 -8.43 -23.78 32.39
CA ARG A 293 -8.75 -23.01 31.18
C ARG A 293 -7.71 -21.92 30.94
N ILE A 294 -7.40 -21.70 29.69
CA ILE A 294 -6.53 -20.60 29.23
C ILE A 294 -7.33 -19.81 28.20
N HIS A 295 -7.35 -18.50 28.37
CA HIS A 295 -7.82 -17.57 27.35
C HIS A 295 -6.61 -17.04 26.62
N VAL A 296 -6.58 -17.20 25.31
CA VAL A 296 -5.51 -16.72 24.43
C VAL A 296 -6.07 -15.58 23.59
N GLU A 297 -5.52 -14.38 23.74
CA GLU A 297 -5.83 -13.23 22.90
C GLU A 297 -4.71 -13.08 21.87
N ILE A 298 -5.05 -13.16 20.58
CA ILE A 298 -4.11 -12.97 19.49
C ILE A 298 -4.15 -11.50 19.05
N LEU A 299 -2.97 -10.90 19.01
CA LEU A 299 -2.79 -9.48 18.70
C LEU A 299 -2.03 -9.30 17.40
N GLU A 300 -2.46 -8.33 16.60
CA GLU A 300 -1.74 -7.82 15.45
C GLU A 300 -1.20 -6.42 15.77
N GLY A 301 0.11 -6.22 15.63
CA GLY A 301 0.79 -4.96 15.89
C GLY A 301 2.18 -5.14 16.48
N ASP A 302 3.01 -4.11 16.32
CA ASP A 302 4.42 -4.11 16.72
C ASP A 302 4.65 -3.56 18.14
N ALA A 303 3.62 -2.94 18.73
CA ALA A 303 3.71 -2.32 20.05
C ALA A 303 3.78 -3.37 21.18
N VAL A 304 4.58 -3.07 22.21
CA VAL A 304 4.62 -3.89 23.43
C VAL A 304 3.34 -3.74 24.26
N ASP A 305 2.69 -2.58 24.19
CA ASP A 305 1.41 -2.35 24.84
C ASP A 305 0.27 -3.00 24.04
N PRO A 306 -0.46 -3.98 24.62
CA PRO A 306 -1.59 -4.61 23.93
C PRO A 306 -2.71 -3.64 23.53
N ALA A 307 -2.86 -2.51 24.22
CA ALA A 307 -3.88 -1.51 23.91
C ALA A 307 -3.58 -0.74 22.60
N ALA A 308 -2.33 -0.78 22.13
CA ALA A 308 -1.90 -0.20 20.86
C ALA A 308 -1.87 -1.23 19.72
N CYS A 309 -2.38 -2.44 19.95
CA CYS A 309 -2.45 -3.52 18.96
C CYS A 309 -3.93 -3.87 18.68
N GLU A 310 -4.18 -4.46 17.53
CA GLU A 310 -5.50 -4.95 17.17
C GLU A 310 -5.71 -6.37 17.71
N LEU A 311 -6.88 -6.64 18.29
CA LEU A 311 -7.28 -7.97 18.75
C LEU A 311 -7.92 -8.71 17.55
N ILE A 312 -7.29 -9.77 17.07
CA ILE A 312 -7.74 -10.53 15.89
C ILE A 312 -8.25 -11.94 16.21
N GLY A 313 -8.11 -12.40 17.46
CA GLY A 313 -8.58 -13.73 17.86
C GLY A 313 -8.36 -14.05 19.34
#